data_3ca4c4cbd547b148026d40530e6524de
#
_entry.id   3ca4c4cbd547b148026d40530e6524de
#
_cell.length_a   1.000
_cell.length_b   1.000
_cell.length_c   1.000
_cell.angle_alpha   90.00
_cell.angle_beta   90.00
_cell.angle_gamma   90.00
#
_symmetry.space_group_name_H-M   'P 1'
#
loop_
_entity.id
_entity.type
_entity.pdbx_description
1 polymer ?
#
loop_
_entity_poly.entity_id
_entity_poly.type
_entity_poly.pdbx_seq_one_letter_code
_entity_poly.pdbx_strand_id
1 'polypeptide(L)'
;EQHIIPYFGNQMMSEITAGQIIQWQNEMQTKGFSEDYLRMIQNQLTCLYTHASKIYDLHANPCKKVKRMGSSDSRSLDFWTIDEYQKFIQTMEPGTRYYLIFEILFWTGCRIGELLALTPKDIDFDRNQISITKTYYRTGRQDVITEPKTKKSGRVVEIPEYLKKEIKDFVDRHYGMPE
;
A
#
# COMPACT_ATOMS: atom_id res chain seq x y z
N GLU A 1 10.88 12.90 -8.16
CA GLU A 1 11.05 14.22 -8.82
C GLU A 1 11.79 15.20 -7.89
N GLN A 2 11.35 15.42 -6.65
CA GLN A 2 11.87 16.46 -5.74
C GLN A 2 13.35 16.32 -5.36
N HIS A 3 13.98 15.16 -5.50
CA HIS A 3 15.36 14.90 -5.04
C HIS A 3 16.32 14.53 -6.16
N ILE A 4 15.83 14.19 -7.32
CA ILE A 4 16.65 13.75 -8.47
C ILE A 4 16.71 14.86 -9.53
N ILE A 5 15.56 15.38 -9.95
CA ILE A 5 15.49 16.39 -11.00
C ILE A 5 16.23 17.69 -10.64
N PRO A 6 16.09 18.26 -9.41
CA PRO A 6 16.85 19.48 -9.06
C PRO A 6 18.37 19.31 -9.14
N TYR A 7 18.86 18.08 -8.96
CA TYR A 7 20.29 17.80 -8.95
C TYR A 7 20.85 17.40 -10.32
N PHE A 8 20.11 16.54 -11.04
CA PHE A 8 20.58 15.94 -12.28
C PHE A 8 19.78 16.35 -13.53
N GLY A 9 18.65 17.04 -13.36
CA GLY A 9 17.70 17.28 -14.45
C GLY A 9 18.22 18.10 -15.63
N ASN A 10 19.28 18.90 -15.42
CA ASN A 10 19.92 19.71 -16.45
C ASN A 10 21.18 19.07 -17.05
N GLN A 11 21.48 17.81 -16.71
CA GLN A 11 22.64 17.07 -17.16
C GLN A 11 22.26 15.94 -18.09
N MET A 12 23.09 15.62 -19.06
CA MET A 12 22.91 14.41 -19.86
C MET A 12 23.20 13.17 -19.00
N MET A 13 22.35 12.17 -19.06
CA MET A 13 22.51 10.94 -18.27
C MET A 13 23.84 10.22 -18.56
N SER A 14 24.39 10.37 -19.79
CA SER A 14 25.64 9.80 -20.18
C SER A 14 26.88 10.48 -19.54
N GLU A 15 26.71 11.70 -19.04
CA GLU A 15 27.79 12.50 -18.46
C GLU A 15 27.82 12.41 -16.92
N ILE A 16 26.75 11.95 -16.30
CA ILE A 16 26.68 11.80 -14.85
C ILE A 16 27.63 10.69 -14.40
N THR A 17 28.57 11.04 -13.55
CA THR A 17 29.60 10.14 -13.04
C THR A 17 29.17 9.49 -11.68
N ALA A 18 29.85 8.40 -11.31
CA ALA A 18 29.70 7.80 -10.00
C ALA A 18 30.07 8.77 -8.86
N GLY A 19 31.07 9.64 -9.08
CA GLY A 19 31.46 10.67 -8.11
C GLY A 19 30.33 11.67 -7.82
N GLN A 20 29.64 12.14 -8.85
CA GLN A 20 28.50 13.04 -8.69
C GLN A 20 27.33 12.34 -7.94
N ILE A 21 27.11 11.06 -8.19
CA ILE A 21 26.11 10.30 -7.44
C ILE A 21 26.49 10.20 -5.96
N ILE A 22 27.77 9.96 -5.64
CA ILE A 22 28.24 9.93 -4.24
C ILE A 22 28.06 11.30 -3.57
N GLN A 23 28.37 12.39 -4.25
CA GLN A 23 28.14 13.75 -3.72
C GLN A 23 26.66 13.99 -3.42
N TRP A 24 25.79 13.62 -4.36
CA TRP A 24 24.34 13.69 -4.16
C TRP A 24 23.86 12.80 -3.01
N GLN A 25 24.38 11.58 -2.87
CA GLN A 25 24.08 10.70 -1.75
C GLN A 25 24.44 11.34 -0.41
N ASN A 26 25.63 11.93 -0.31
CA ASN A 26 26.08 12.61 0.90
C ASN A 26 25.14 13.76 1.25
N GLU A 27 24.73 14.56 0.27
CA GLU A 27 23.77 15.64 0.48
C GLU A 27 22.40 15.11 0.95
N MET A 28 21.89 14.03 0.37
CA MET A 28 20.62 13.44 0.82
C MET A 28 20.69 12.91 2.25
N GLN A 29 21.82 12.35 2.66
CA GLN A 29 22.04 11.86 4.02
C GLN A 29 22.04 12.98 5.07
N THR A 30 22.51 14.19 4.72
CA THR A 30 22.49 15.33 5.66
C THR A 30 21.10 15.91 5.90
N LYS A 31 20.11 15.55 5.07
CA LYS A 31 18.72 16.04 5.20
C LYS A 31 17.88 15.37 6.29
N GLY A 32 18.44 14.41 7.02
CA GLY A 32 17.74 13.72 8.13
C GLY A 32 16.61 12.80 7.68
N PHE A 33 16.64 12.33 6.44
CA PHE A 33 15.67 11.35 5.94
C PHE A 33 15.87 9.96 6.60
N SER A 34 14.78 9.20 6.71
CA SER A 34 14.88 7.82 7.17
C SER A 34 15.67 6.95 6.17
N GLU A 35 16.28 5.87 6.67
CA GLU A 35 17.05 4.92 5.86
C GLU A 35 16.21 4.33 4.72
N ASP A 36 14.95 3.98 4.99
CA ASP A 36 14.02 3.46 3.99
C ASP A 36 13.72 4.50 2.89
N TYR A 37 13.57 5.77 3.28
CA TYR A 37 13.32 6.84 2.33
C TYR A 37 14.55 7.12 1.45
N LEU A 38 15.74 7.15 2.04
CA LEU A 38 17.00 7.27 1.30
C LEU A 38 17.16 6.14 0.28
N ARG A 39 16.85 4.92 0.69
CA ARG A 39 16.87 3.75 -0.19
C ARG A 39 15.84 3.86 -1.32
N MET A 40 14.63 4.34 -1.03
CA MET A 40 13.59 4.56 -2.03
C MET A 40 14.05 5.57 -3.09
N ILE A 41 14.63 6.70 -2.69
CA ILE A 41 15.15 7.73 -3.61
C ILE A 41 16.26 7.14 -4.49
N GLN A 42 17.21 6.44 -3.90
CA GLN A 42 18.30 5.77 -4.63
C GLN A 42 17.78 4.75 -5.64
N ASN A 43 16.76 3.96 -5.26
CA ASN A 43 16.17 2.98 -6.16
C ASN A 43 15.52 3.64 -7.36
N GLN A 44 14.88 4.81 -7.20
CA GLN A 44 14.29 5.55 -8.32
C GLN A 44 15.37 5.97 -9.33
N LEU A 45 16.51 6.51 -8.87
CA LEU A 45 17.63 6.85 -9.75
C LEU A 45 18.18 5.60 -10.46
N THR A 46 18.35 4.51 -9.74
CA THR A 46 18.81 3.23 -10.29
C THR A 46 17.84 2.68 -11.35
N CYS A 47 16.53 2.80 -11.12
CA CYS A 47 15.51 2.40 -12.09
C CYS A 47 15.59 3.22 -13.38
N LEU A 48 15.77 4.55 -13.27
CA LEU A 48 15.93 5.42 -14.43
C LEU A 48 17.14 4.99 -15.28
N TYR A 49 18.30 4.77 -14.65
CA TYR A 49 19.50 4.30 -15.37
C TYR A 49 19.32 2.90 -15.95
N THR A 50 18.65 2.01 -15.25
CA THR A 50 18.37 0.66 -15.76
C THR A 50 17.45 0.71 -16.97
N HIS A 51 16.44 1.57 -16.93
CA HIS A 51 15.54 1.80 -18.06
C HIS A 51 16.31 2.39 -19.26
N ALA A 52 17.10 3.44 -19.02
CA ALA A 52 17.88 4.09 -20.06
C ALA A 52 18.90 3.13 -20.73
N SER A 53 19.57 2.28 -19.94
CA SER A 53 20.47 1.26 -20.48
C SER A 53 19.74 0.18 -21.30
N LYS A 54 18.48 -0.10 -20.97
CA LYS A 54 17.70 -1.18 -21.60
C LYS A 54 16.99 -0.74 -22.89
N ILE A 55 16.55 0.51 -22.94
CA ILE A 55 15.69 1.03 -24.02
C ILE A 55 16.44 2.02 -24.94
N TYR A 56 17.40 2.75 -24.39
CA TYR A 56 18.12 3.80 -25.11
C TYR A 56 19.62 3.50 -25.26
N ASP A 57 20.04 2.24 -25.08
CA ASP A 57 21.41 1.77 -25.24
C ASP A 57 22.46 2.60 -24.48
N LEU A 58 22.09 3.14 -23.32
CA LEU A 58 23.02 3.84 -22.46
C LEU A 58 24.10 2.89 -21.96
N HIS A 59 25.32 3.00 -22.48
CA HIS A 59 26.41 2.05 -22.24
C HIS A 59 26.91 1.98 -20.78
N ALA A 60 26.82 3.10 -20.04
CA ALA A 60 27.31 3.19 -18.68
C ALA A 60 26.17 3.44 -17.68
N ASN A 61 26.08 2.60 -16.65
CA ASN A 61 25.20 2.83 -15.51
C ASN A 61 26.04 3.12 -14.27
N PRO A 62 26.23 4.40 -13.91
CA PRO A 62 27.07 4.79 -12.77
C PRO A 62 26.50 4.34 -11.43
N CYS A 63 25.20 4.10 -11.33
CA CYS A 63 24.57 3.60 -10.11
C CYS A 63 25.06 2.20 -9.71
N LYS A 64 25.59 1.41 -10.64
CA LYS A 64 26.19 0.09 -10.35
C LYS A 64 27.54 0.19 -9.64
N LYS A 65 28.20 1.34 -9.72
CA LYS A 65 29.53 1.58 -9.14
C LYS A 65 29.48 2.18 -7.74
N VAL A 66 28.32 2.57 -7.27
CA VAL A 66 28.14 3.22 -5.97
C VAL A 66 27.40 2.30 -4.99
N LYS A 67 27.73 2.42 -3.71
CA LYS A 67 26.97 1.76 -2.65
C LYS A 67 25.57 2.38 -2.55
N ARG A 68 24.55 1.59 -2.33
CA ARG A 68 23.19 2.11 -2.13
C ARG A 68 23.10 2.86 -0.81
N MET A 69 22.34 3.95 -0.81
CA MET A 69 21.93 4.62 0.42
C MET A 69 20.92 3.78 1.17
N GLY A 70 20.88 4.00 2.47
CA GLY A 70 19.92 3.37 3.37
C GLY A 70 20.26 1.94 3.72
N SER A 71 19.88 1.54 4.92
CA SER A 71 20.02 0.16 5.38
C SER A 71 18.83 -0.69 4.92
N SER A 72 19.06 -2.00 4.85
CA SER A 72 18.00 -2.97 4.56
C SER A 72 17.47 -3.63 5.81
N ASP A 73 17.83 -3.11 6.98
CA ASP A 73 17.38 -3.69 8.21
C ASP A 73 15.86 -3.65 8.24
N SER A 74 15.27 -4.81 8.10
CA SER A 74 13.83 -4.98 8.25
C SER A 74 13.49 -4.58 9.68
N ARG A 75 12.90 -3.40 9.85
CA ARG A 75 12.21 -3.11 11.11
C ARG A 75 11.22 -4.24 11.33
N SER A 76 11.17 -4.77 12.55
CA SER A 76 10.07 -5.64 12.94
C SER A 76 8.77 -4.91 12.57
N LEU A 77 7.93 -5.58 11.79
CA LEU A 77 6.60 -5.04 11.52
C LEU A 77 5.89 -4.96 12.86
N ASP A 78 5.59 -3.74 13.30
CA ASP A 78 4.72 -3.55 14.45
C ASP A 78 3.32 -4.04 14.05
N PHE A 79 2.84 -5.04 14.74
CA PHE A 79 1.49 -5.57 14.59
C PHE A 79 0.82 -5.58 15.97
N TRP A 80 -0.46 -5.40 15.97
CA TRP A 80 -1.23 -5.50 17.20
C TRP A 80 -1.41 -6.97 17.59
N THR A 81 -1.18 -7.26 18.84
CA THR A 81 -1.59 -8.53 19.43
C THR A 81 -3.12 -8.58 19.54
N ILE A 82 -3.66 -9.77 19.70
CA ILE A 82 -5.12 -9.94 19.89
C ILE A 82 -5.61 -9.13 21.09
N ASP A 83 -4.86 -9.11 22.18
CA ASP A 83 -5.22 -8.37 23.39
C ASP A 83 -5.24 -6.85 23.18
N GLU A 84 -4.27 -6.34 22.41
CA GLU A 84 -4.23 -4.91 22.05
C GLU A 84 -5.39 -4.53 21.14
N TYR A 85 -5.68 -5.37 20.15
CA TYR A 85 -6.83 -5.17 19.28
C TYR A 85 -8.15 -5.20 20.06
N GLN A 86 -8.34 -6.16 20.99
CA GLN A 86 -9.52 -6.24 21.82
C GLN A 86 -9.72 -4.99 22.68
N LYS A 87 -8.66 -4.47 23.28
CA LYS A 87 -8.72 -3.20 24.04
C LYS A 87 -9.11 -2.02 23.13
N PHE A 88 -8.57 -1.97 21.93
CA PHE A 88 -8.92 -0.93 20.97
C PHE A 88 -10.37 -1.01 20.54
N ILE A 89 -10.85 -2.18 20.10
CA ILE A 89 -12.22 -2.32 19.56
C ILE A 89 -13.29 -2.06 20.63
N GLN A 90 -13.00 -2.37 21.89
CA GLN A 90 -13.90 -2.07 23.03
C GLN A 90 -14.12 -0.56 23.25
N THR A 91 -13.27 0.31 22.71
CA THR A 91 -13.48 1.76 22.77
C THR A 91 -14.53 2.27 21.78
N MET A 92 -14.97 1.41 20.87
CA MET A 92 -15.93 1.74 19.83
C MET A 92 -17.32 1.18 20.14
N GLU A 93 -18.32 1.90 19.70
CA GLU A 93 -19.71 1.45 19.81
C GLU A 93 -20.00 0.36 18.78
N PRO A 94 -20.41 -0.87 19.21
CA PRO A 94 -20.74 -1.96 18.31
C PRO A 94 -21.82 -1.58 17.28
N GLY A 95 -21.73 -2.15 16.08
CA GLY A 95 -22.69 -1.91 14.99
C GLY A 95 -22.57 -0.54 14.32
N THR A 96 -21.64 0.31 14.74
CA THR A 96 -21.33 1.56 14.03
C THR A 96 -20.46 1.29 12.80
N ARG A 97 -20.46 2.21 11.83
CA ARG A 97 -19.64 2.09 10.63
C ARG A 97 -18.15 1.88 10.96
N TYR A 98 -17.63 2.63 11.90
CA TYR A 98 -16.20 2.55 12.25
C TYR A 98 -15.85 1.24 12.93
N TYR A 99 -16.70 0.77 13.86
CA TYR A 99 -16.55 -0.54 14.46
C TYR A 99 -16.48 -1.64 13.40
N LEU A 100 -17.43 -1.68 12.46
CA LEU A 100 -17.46 -2.68 11.39
C LEU A 100 -16.26 -2.61 10.45
N ILE A 101 -15.77 -1.40 10.14
CA ILE A 101 -14.55 -1.22 9.34
C ILE A 101 -13.37 -1.95 10.00
N PHE A 102 -13.13 -1.74 11.29
CA PHE A 102 -12.00 -2.37 11.98
C PHE A 102 -12.21 -3.87 12.18
N GLU A 103 -13.42 -4.30 12.49
CA GLU A 103 -13.75 -5.73 12.60
C GLU A 103 -13.51 -6.47 11.27
N ILE A 104 -14.01 -5.94 10.17
CA ILE A 104 -13.80 -6.55 8.85
C ILE A 104 -12.30 -6.57 8.50
N LEU A 105 -11.57 -5.48 8.71
CA LEU A 105 -10.12 -5.43 8.46
C LEU A 105 -9.37 -6.47 9.28
N PHE A 106 -9.68 -6.59 10.56
CA PHE A 106 -9.02 -7.52 11.47
C PHE A 106 -9.26 -8.98 11.06
N TRP A 107 -10.52 -9.36 10.83
CA TRP A 107 -10.89 -10.75 10.53
C TRP A 107 -10.49 -11.18 9.11
N THR A 108 -10.54 -10.28 8.15
CA THR A 108 -10.29 -10.63 6.75
C THR A 108 -8.87 -10.36 6.29
N GLY A 109 -8.12 -9.50 6.97
CA GLY A 109 -6.83 -9.01 6.52
C GLY A 109 -6.89 -8.31 5.15
N CYS A 110 -8.05 -7.77 4.77
CA CYS A 110 -8.19 -7.10 3.49
C CYS A 110 -7.54 -5.72 3.51
N ARG A 111 -7.12 -5.24 2.34
CA ARG A 111 -6.60 -3.88 2.21
C ARG A 111 -7.74 -2.86 2.33
N ILE A 112 -7.43 -1.65 2.79
CA ILE A 112 -8.45 -0.59 2.92
C ILE A 112 -9.20 -0.33 1.60
N GLY A 113 -8.53 -0.39 0.46
CA GLY A 113 -9.20 -0.24 -0.84
C GLY A 113 -10.13 -1.42 -1.18
N GLU A 114 -9.80 -2.63 -0.74
CA GLU A 114 -10.66 -3.80 -0.88
C GLU A 114 -11.92 -3.67 0.00
N LEU A 115 -11.74 -3.24 1.26
CA LEU A 115 -12.85 -2.95 2.17
C LEU A 115 -13.81 -1.90 1.58
N LEU A 116 -13.27 -0.78 1.10
CA LEU A 116 -14.07 0.32 0.54
C LEU A 116 -14.82 -0.06 -0.75
N ALA A 117 -14.40 -1.13 -1.41
CA ALA A 117 -15.09 -1.67 -2.59
C ALA A 117 -16.19 -2.67 -2.24
N LEU A 118 -16.29 -3.13 -0.97
CA LEU A 118 -17.30 -4.11 -0.59
C LEU A 118 -18.71 -3.55 -0.71
N THR A 119 -19.59 -4.41 -1.17
CA THR A 119 -21.03 -4.17 -1.27
C THR A 119 -21.78 -5.32 -0.60
N PRO A 120 -23.07 -5.19 -0.24
CA PRO A 120 -23.84 -6.28 0.33
C PRO A 120 -23.81 -7.57 -0.50
N LYS A 121 -23.67 -7.47 -1.82
CA LYS A 121 -23.58 -8.62 -2.73
C LYS A 121 -22.29 -9.44 -2.60
N ASP A 122 -21.28 -8.89 -1.95
CA ASP A 122 -20.00 -9.57 -1.72
C ASP A 122 -20.03 -10.41 -0.43
N ILE A 123 -21.13 -10.39 0.31
CA ILE A 123 -21.30 -11.07 1.60
C ILE A 123 -22.29 -12.22 1.45
N ASP A 124 -21.82 -13.43 1.71
CA ASP A 124 -22.64 -14.62 1.80
C ASP A 124 -23.04 -14.82 3.27
N PHE A 125 -24.25 -14.41 3.62
CA PHE A 125 -24.78 -14.50 4.97
C PHE A 125 -25.12 -15.94 5.38
N ASP A 126 -25.30 -16.85 4.44
CA ASP A 126 -25.58 -18.27 4.74
C ASP A 126 -24.30 -19.01 5.12
N ARG A 127 -23.21 -18.67 4.46
CA ARG A 127 -21.91 -19.32 4.64
C ARG A 127 -20.95 -18.55 5.55
N ASN A 128 -21.34 -17.40 6.06
CA ASN A 128 -20.48 -16.51 6.85
C ASN A 128 -19.22 -16.10 6.10
N GLN A 129 -19.32 -15.73 4.83
CA GLN A 129 -18.17 -15.48 3.97
C GLN A 129 -18.23 -14.09 3.33
N ILE A 130 -17.06 -13.49 3.14
CA ILE A 130 -16.88 -12.26 2.38
C ILE A 130 -16.02 -12.56 1.17
N SER A 131 -16.51 -12.20 -0.02
CA SER A 131 -15.80 -12.30 -1.30
C SER A 131 -15.03 -11.01 -1.58
N ILE A 132 -13.71 -11.06 -1.56
CA ILE A 132 -12.83 -9.92 -1.81
C ILE A 132 -12.31 -10.03 -3.25
N THR A 133 -12.98 -9.36 -4.20
CA THR A 133 -12.72 -9.50 -5.64
C THR A 133 -12.48 -8.17 -6.34
N LYS A 134 -12.49 -7.07 -5.63
CA LYS A 134 -12.36 -5.71 -6.19
C LYS A 134 -11.67 -4.78 -5.22
N THR A 135 -11.15 -3.70 -5.74
CA THR A 135 -10.52 -2.65 -4.94
C THR A 135 -10.97 -1.27 -5.41
N TYR A 136 -11.18 -0.39 -4.46
CA TYR A 136 -11.48 1.02 -4.68
C TYR A 136 -10.22 1.85 -4.52
N TYR A 137 -10.07 2.84 -5.37
CA TYR A 137 -9.11 3.93 -5.18
C TYR A 137 -9.62 5.21 -5.81
N ARG A 138 -9.09 6.34 -5.37
CA ARG A 138 -9.43 7.65 -5.90
C ARG A 138 -8.24 8.22 -6.66
N THR A 139 -8.48 8.61 -7.90
CA THR A 139 -7.49 9.30 -8.74
C THR A 139 -7.97 10.71 -9.05
N GLY A 140 -7.35 11.70 -8.43
CA GLY A 140 -7.82 13.08 -8.53
C GLY A 140 -9.23 13.22 -7.93
N ARG A 141 -10.23 13.47 -8.79
CA ARG A 141 -11.65 13.63 -8.40
C ARG A 141 -12.52 12.44 -8.80
N GLN A 142 -11.93 11.39 -9.38
CA GLN A 142 -12.69 10.23 -9.86
C GLN A 142 -12.53 9.05 -8.92
N ASP A 143 -13.64 8.43 -8.57
CA ASP A 143 -13.70 7.19 -7.82
C ASP A 143 -13.63 6.02 -8.80
N VAL A 144 -12.71 5.10 -8.59
CA VAL A 144 -12.45 3.99 -9.49
C VAL A 144 -12.51 2.67 -8.71
N ILE A 145 -13.30 1.73 -9.22
CA ILE A 145 -13.33 0.35 -8.73
C ILE A 145 -12.75 -0.54 -9.82
N THR A 146 -11.76 -1.33 -9.49
CA THR A 146 -11.12 -2.27 -10.40
C THR A 146 -11.07 -3.67 -9.83
N GLU A 147 -10.96 -4.65 -10.71
CA GLU A 147 -10.58 -6.00 -10.31
C GLU A 147 -9.14 -6.01 -9.77
N PRO A 148 -8.78 -6.98 -8.92
CA PRO A 148 -7.41 -7.11 -8.42
C PRO A 148 -6.42 -7.31 -9.56
N LYS A 149 -5.20 -6.76 -9.41
CA LYS A 149 -4.13 -6.85 -10.43
C LYS A 149 -3.76 -8.27 -10.86
N THR A 150 -4.09 -9.28 -10.06
CA THR A 150 -3.85 -10.69 -10.38
C THR A 150 -5.08 -11.53 -10.05
N LYS A 151 -5.37 -12.55 -10.87
CA LYS A 151 -6.47 -13.51 -10.62
C LYS A 151 -6.36 -14.21 -9.26
N LYS A 152 -5.14 -14.34 -8.71
CA LYS A 152 -4.87 -14.92 -7.39
C LYS A 152 -5.21 -14.00 -6.21
N SER A 153 -5.50 -12.74 -6.46
CA SER A 153 -5.83 -11.77 -5.39
C SER A 153 -7.30 -11.81 -4.97
N GLY A 154 -8.16 -12.39 -5.82
CA GLY A 154 -9.55 -12.70 -5.43
C GLY A 154 -9.55 -13.85 -4.42
N ARG A 155 -10.23 -13.63 -3.29
CA ARG A 155 -10.32 -14.62 -2.22
C ARG A 155 -11.66 -14.52 -1.51
N VAL A 156 -12.07 -15.64 -0.90
CA VAL A 156 -13.22 -15.71 -0.01
C VAL A 156 -12.68 -15.95 1.40
N VAL A 157 -13.15 -15.18 2.35
CA VAL A 157 -12.71 -15.25 3.75
C VAL A 157 -13.92 -15.52 4.64
N GLU A 158 -13.78 -16.49 5.52
CA GLU A 158 -14.79 -16.78 6.56
C GLU A 158 -14.71 -15.73 7.67
N ILE A 159 -15.87 -15.33 8.18
CA ILE A 159 -16.01 -14.38 9.28
C ILE A 159 -16.81 -15.01 10.45
N PRO A 160 -16.58 -14.57 11.68
CA PRO A 160 -17.34 -15.03 12.83
C PRO A 160 -18.84 -14.71 12.70
N GLU A 161 -19.65 -15.56 13.28
CA GLU A 161 -21.12 -15.44 13.27
C GLU A 161 -21.61 -14.09 13.83
N TYR A 162 -20.98 -13.59 14.90
CA TYR A 162 -21.36 -12.29 15.48
C TYR A 162 -21.11 -11.14 14.50
N LEU A 163 -19.96 -11.17 13.77
CA LEU A 163 -19.63 -10.13 12.81
C LEU A 163 -20.60 -10.16 11.61
N LYS A 164 -20.95 -11.36 11.12
CA LYS A 164 -22.00 -11.52 10.11
C LYS A 164 -23.30 -10.84 10.54
N LYS A 165 -23.74 -11.11 11.78
CA LYS A 165 -24.99 -10.53 12.32
C LYS A 165 -24.91 -8.99 12.35
N GLU A 166 -23.83 -8.43 12.84
CA GLU A 166 -23.64 -6.98 12.88
C GLU A 166 -23.58 -6.34 11.49
N ILE A 167 -22.92 -7.00 10.54
CA ILE A 167 -22.89 -6.53 9.13
C ILE A 167 -24.32 -6.58 8.57
N LYS A 168 -25.06 -7.65 8.80
CA LYS A 168 -26.45 -7.76 8.34
C LYS A 168 -27.32 -6.66 8.93
N ASP A 169 -27.28 -6.46 10.22
CA ASP A 169 -28.03 -5.40 10.90
C ASP A 169 -27.65 -4.00 10.37
N PHE A 170 -26.39 -3.77 10.03
CA PHE A 170 -25.94 -2.52 9.42
C PHE A 170 -26.46 -2.36 7.99
N VAL A 171 -26.40 -3.41 7.17
CA VAL A 171 -26.91 -3.40 5.79
C VAL A 171 -28.43 -3.15 5.78
N ASP A 172 -29.17 -3.85 6.62
CA ASP A 172 -30.64 -3.72 6.71
C ASP A 172 -31.05 -2.29 7.11
N ARG A 173 -30.31 -1.67 8.05
CA ARG A 173 -30.57 -0.29 8.49
C ARG A 173 -30.26 0.78 7.43
N HIS A 174 -29.23 0.57 6.60
CA HIS A 174 -28.72 1.60 5.71
C HIS A 174 -29.10 1.42 4.25
N TYR A 175 -29.36 0.21 3.82
CA TYR A 175 -29.66 -0.11 2.42
C TYR A 175 -31.08 -0.64 2.19
N GLY A 176 -31.81 -0.95 3.28
CA GLY A 176 -33.21 -1.38 3.18
C GLY A 176 -33.37 -2.52 2.20
N MET A 177 -32.61 -3.61 2.35
CA MET A 177 -32.76 -4.77 1.48
C MET A 177 -34.18 -5.30 1.63
N PRO A 178 -35.01 -5.33 0.56
CA PRO A 178 -36.27 -6.06 0.61
C PRO A 178 -35.97 -7.55 0.84
N GLU A 179 -36.80 -8.19 1.66
CA GLU A 179 -36.76 -9.62 1.92
C GLU A 179 -36.79 -10.48 0.64
#